data_e00d5be8782f23972f6d4c46d16e66a6
#
_entry.id   e00d5be8782f23972f6d4c46d16e66a6
#
_cell.length_a   1.000
_cell.length_b   1.000
_cell.length_c   1.000
_cell.angle_alpha   90.00
_cell.angle_beta   90.00
_cell.angle_gamma   90.00
#
_symmetry.space_group_name_H-M   'P 1'
#
loop_
_entity.id
_entity.type
_entity.pdbx_description
1 polymer ?
#
loop_
_entity_poly.entity_id
_entity_poly.type
_entity_poly.pdbx_seq_one_letter_code
_entity_poly.pdbx_strand_id
1 'polypeptide(L)'
;EANLLRTAANLWVYMWPEGRPDLKFRVVLAVVALMASKVVTTVAPFAYKGIIDGLGKGAGAHQALIMGIAVPLVLVVAYALSSIVDAGFQQLRDVWFASVGGNAVRMLAAQTFAHLHNLSLRYHLSRRTGGLSRVIERGTKGIETIVRFVVLNTAPTLVEFVVVGVILITLFGVSFLGVLAVTVVAYLWFTIKASN
;
A
#
# COMPACT_ATOMS: atom_id res chain seq x y z
N GLU A 1 -10.68 -5.93 -23.65
CA GLU A 1 -10.42 -5.41 -22.28
C GLU A 1 -9.44 -6.37 -21.63
N ALA A 2 -8.20 -5.92 -21.48
CA ALA A 2 -7.19 -6.71 -20.80
C ALA A 2 -7.65 -6.88 -19.35
N ASN A 3 -7.92 -8.09 -18.93
CA ASN A 3 -8.29 -8.45 -17.56
C ASN A 3 -7.14 -8.03 -16.61
N LEU A 4 -7.22 -6.80 -16.06
CA LEU A 4 -6.21 -6.25 -15.13
C LEU A 4 -5.93 -7.21 -13.98
N LEU A 5 -6.96 -7.90 -13.48
CA LEU A 5 -6.83 -8.92 -12.45
C LEU A 5 -5.99 -10.12 -12.90
N ARG A 6 -6.13 -10.55 -14.15
CA ARG A 6 -5.36 -11.66 -14.73
C ARG A 6 -3.90 -11.25 -14.94
N THR A 7 -3.67 -10.02 -15.35
CA THR A 7 -2.33 -9.43 -15.49
C THR A 7 -1.66 -9.30 -14.13
N ALA A 8 -2.37 -8.79 -13.11
CA ALA A 8 -1.86 -8.70 -11.74
C ALA A 8 -1.54 -10.09 -11.14
N ALA A 9 -2.40 -11.08 -11.36
CA ALA A 9 -2.16 -12.46 -10.91
C ALA A 9 -0.92 -13.08 -11.59
N ASN A 10 -0.72 -12.82 -12.89
CA ASN A 10 0.48 -13.27 -13.59
C ASN A 10 1.75 -12.57 -13.10
N LEU A 11 1.66 -11.30 -12.69
CA LEU A 11 2.78 -10.56 -12.12
C LEU A 11 3.18 -11.07 -10.73
N TRP A 12 2.27 -11.68 -9.98
CA TRP A 12 2.55 -12.28 -8.68
C TRP A 12 3.66 -13.34 -8.73
N VAL A 13 3.71 -14.13 -9.79
CA VAL A 13 4.74 -15.15 -10.02
C VAL A 13 6.15 -14.51 -10.08
N TYR A 14 6.27 -13.31 -10.65
CA TYR A 14 7.55 -12.59 -10.75
C TYR A 14 7.94 -11.90 -9.42
N MET A 15 6.96 -11.65 -8.56
CA MET A 15 7.18 -11.07 -7.22
C MET A 15 7.61 -12.12 -6.19
N TRP A 16 7.34 -13.43 -6.47
CA TRP A 16 7.71 -14.54 -5.62
C TRP A 16 8.69 -15.47 -6.34
N PRO A 17 9.94 -15.01 -6.61
CA PRO A 17 10.88 -15.75 -7.43
C PRO A 17 11.31 -17.05 -6.76
N GLU A 18 11.21 -18.15 -7.49
CA GLU A 18 11.75 -19.44 -7.06
C GLU A 18 13.28 -19.39 -7.07
N GLY A 19 13.92 -19.89 -5.99
CA GLY A 19 15.38 -19.95 -5.88
C GLY A 19 16.08 -18.70 -5.31
N ARG A 20 15.36 -17.63 -4.92
CA ARG A 20 15.97 -16.42 -4.32
C ARG A 20 15.38 -16.10 -2.96
N PRO A 21 15.88 -16.73 -1.88
CA PRO A 21 15.38 -16.52 -0.53
C PRO A 21 15.59 -15.09 -0.02
N ASP A 22 16.61 -14.39 -0.49
CA ASP A 22 16.89 -12.98 -0.19
C ASP A 22 15.72 -12.05 -0.57
N LEU A 23 15.12 -12.26 -1.73
CA LEU A 23 13.99 -11.47 -2.19
C LEU A 23 12.69 -11.85 -1.45
N LYS A 24 12.47 -13.12 -1.18
CA LYS A 24 11.33 -13.58 -0.38
C LYS A 24 11.35 -12.98 1.03
N PHE A 25 12.53 -12.95 1.66
CA PHE A 25 12.71 -12.32 2.96
C PHE A 25 12.38 -10.81 2.92
N ARG A 26 12.79 -10.10 1.87
CA ARG A 26 12.46 -8.68 1.69
C ARG A 26 10.95 -8.45 1.50
N VAL A 27 10.25 -9.33 0.78
CA VAL A 27 8.78 -9.26 0.66
C VAL A 27 8.14 -9.43 2.03
N VAL A 28 8.57 -10.42 2.81
CA VAL A 28 8.05 -10.64 4.17
C VAL A 28 8.31 -9.42 5.05
N LEU A 29 9.52 -8.86 5.04
CA LEU A 29 9.84 -7.64 5.78
C LEU A 29 8.96 -6.44 5.35
N ALA A 30 8.74 -6.29 4.05
CA ALA A 30 7.86 -5.22 3.54
C ALA A 30 6.41 -5.40 4.02
N VAL A 31 5.90 -6.63 4.04
CA VAL A 31 4.56 -6.94 4.58
C VAL A 31 4.50 -6.70 6.09
N VAL A 32 5.52 -7.11 6.84
CA VAL A 32 5.60 -6.85 8.29
C VAL A 32 5.63 -5.35 8.58
N ALA A 33 6.43 -4.57 7.85
CA ALA A 33 6.47 -3.11 7.98
C ALA A 33 5.12 -2.47 7.64
N LEU A 34 4.43 -2.96 6.60
CA LEU A 34 3.08 -2.53 6.26
C LEU A 34 2.10 -2.77 7.42
N MET A 35 2.12 -3.97 8.00
CA MET A 35 1.25 -4.30 9.14
C MET A 35 1.58 -3.45 10.37
N ALA A 36 2.87 -3.24 10.66
CA ALA A 36 3.31 -2.39 11.77
C ALA A 36 2.83 -0.94 11.59
N SER A 37 2.99 -0.36 10.39
CA SER A 37 2.46 0.96 10.03
C SER A 37 0.95 1.04 10.30
N LYS A 38 0.17 0.06 9.84
CA LYS A 38 -1.29 0.04 10.02
C LYS A 38 -1.72 -0.12 11.48
N VAL A 39 -0.97 -0.89 12.27
CA VAL A 39 -1.21 -0.98 13.72
C VAL A 39 -0.99 0.38 14.39
N VAL A 40 0.11 1.06 14.08
CA VAL A 40 0.41 2.40 14.64
C VAL A 40 -0.71 3.38 14.30
N THR A 41 -1.08 3.48 13.04
CA THR A 41 -2.14 4.40 12.57
C THR A 41 -3.49 4.10 13.21
N THR A 42 -3.82 2.82 13.40
CA THR A 42 -5.11 2.40 13.94
C THR A 42 -5.18 2.55 15.47
N VAL A 43 -4.09 2.30 16.18
CA VAL A 43 -4.05 2.37 17.66
C VAL A 43 -3.98 3.82 18.16
N ALA A 44 -3.36 4.72 17.41
CA ALA A 44 -3.20 6.11 17.82
C ALA A 44 -4.50 6.80 18.29
N PRO A 45 -5.64 6.74 17.56
CA PRO A 45 -6.90 7.35 18.01
C PRO A 45 -7.43 6.79 19.33
N PHE A 46 -7.24 5.49 19.58
CA PHE A 46 -7.68 4.86 20.83
C PHE A 46 -6.82 5.28 22.02
N ALA A 47 -5.51 5.43 21.81
CA ALA A 47 -4.61 5.97 22.82
C ALA A 47 -5.02 7.40 23.20
N TYR A 48 -5.35 8.25 22.23
CA TYR A 48 -5.82 9.61 22.49
C TYR A 48 -7.14 9.62 23.25
N LYS A 49 -8.10 8.79 22.86
CA LYS A 49 -9.36 8.65 23.58
C LYS A 49 -9.11 8.26 25.04
N GLY A 50 -8.26 7.27 25.31
CA GLY A 50 -7.93 6.82 26.65
C GLY A 50 -7.33 7.93 27.53
N ILE A 51 -6.48 8.78 26.96
CA ILE A 51 -5.91 9.94 27.67
C ILE A 51 -7.01 10.97 27.98
N ILE A 52 -7.84 11.31 27.01
CA ILE A 52 -8.95 12.28 27.17
C ILE A 52 -9.96 11.79 28.22
N ASP A 53 -10.37 10.52 28.16
CA ASP A 53 -11.31 9.91 29.10
C ASP A 53 -10.74 9.84 30.53
N GLY A 54 -9.42 9.62 30.66
CA GLY A 54 -8.70 9.62 31.94
C GLY A 54 -8.69 10.99 32.63
N LEU A 55 -8.69 12.06 31.84
CA LEU A 55 -8.68 13.44 32.33
C LEU A 55 -10.04 13.92 32.83
N GLY A 56 -11.13 13.43 32.22
CA GLY A 56 -12.49 13.82 32.63
C GLY A 56 -12.92 13.29 33.99
N LYS A 57 -12.16 12.37 34.60
CA LYS A 57 -12.60 11.58 35.76
C LYS A 57 -12.13 12.09 37.14
N GLY A 58 -11.57 13.30 37.30
CA GLY A 58 -11.31 13.71 38.66
C GLY A 58 -10.25 14.79 38.92
N ALA A 59 -10.15 15.82 38.12
CA ALA A 59 -9.21 16.91 38.37
C ALA A 59 -9.84 18.03 39.20
N GLY A 60 -9.27 18.32 40.40
CA GLY A 60 -9.54 19.56 41.11
C GLY A 60 -9.09 20.79 40.30
N ALA A 61 -9.65 21.97 40.58
CA ALA A 61 -9.50 23.17 39.75
C ALA A 61 -8.03 23.53 39.41
N HIS A 62 -7.07 23.30 40.33
CA HIS A 62 -5.65 23.56 40.09
C HIS A 62 -4.99 22.51 39.17
N GLN A 63 -5.37 21.23 39.29
CA GLN A 63 -4.96 20.19 38.39
C GLN A 63 -5.57 20.37 37.00
N ALA A 64 -6.81 20.85 36.91
CA ALA A 64 -7.48 21.13 35.65
C ALA A 64 -6.74 22.19 34.80
N LEU A 65 -6.11 23.17 35.42
CA LEU A 65 -5.37 24.24 34.74
C LEU A 65 -4.03 23.74 34.18
N ILE A 66 -3.28 22.96 34.95
CA ILE A 66 -2.02 22.32 34.50
C ILE A 66 -2.34 21.27 33.41
N MET A 67 -3.37 20.48 33.61
CA MET A 67 -3.80 19.47 32.66
C MET A 67 -4.34 20.09 31.36
N GLY A 68 -5.02 21.25 31.42
CA GLY A 68 -5.53 21.98 30.26
C GLY A 68 -4.43 22.39 29.25
N ILE A 69 -3.19 22.54 29.69
CA ILE A 69 -2.04 22.88 28.84
C ILE A 69 -1.19 21.63 28.54
N ALA A 70 -0.90 20.82 29.56
CA ALA A 70 0.01 19.68 29.43
C ALA A 70 -0.57 18.57 28.54
N VAL A 71 -1.87 18.33 28.61
CA VAL A 71 -2.49 17.25 27.85
C VAL A 71 -2.55 17.51 26.36
N PRO A 72 -3.01 18.67 25.86
CA PRO A 72 -2.91 18.98 24.44
C PRO A 72 -1.47 18.88 23.92
N LEU A 73 -0.47 19.34 24.72
CA LEU A 73 0.93 19.23 24.36
C LEU A 73 1.38 17.77 24.22
N VAL A 74 1.07 16.93 25.20
CA VAL A 74 1.38 15.48 25.16
C VAL A 74 0.69 14.80 23.98
N LEU A 75 -0.57 15.15 23.70
CA LEU A 75 -1.31 14.61 22.54
C LEU A 75 -0.66 15.01 21.22
N VAL A 76 -0.25 16.27 21.08
CA VAL A 76 0.43 16.74 19.87
C VAL A 76 1.77 16.03 19.68
N VAL A 77 2.57 15.91 20.76
CA VAL A 77 3.85 15.19 20.69
C VAL A 77 3.64 13.71 20.37
N ALA A 78 2.69 13.05 21.01
CA ALA A 78 2.36 11.65 20.74
C ALA A 78 1.89 11.44 19.31
N TYR A 79 1.06 12.35 18.78
CA TYR A 79 0.64 12.33 17.38
C TYR A 79 1.84 12.51 16.42
N ALA A 80 2.69 13.49 16.67
CA ALA A 80 3.87 13.71 15.86
C ALA A 80 4.80 12.48 15.85
N LEU A 81 5.05 11.89 17.03
CA LEU A 81 5.85 10.67 17.13
C LEU A 81 5.22 9.48 16.40
N SER A 82 3.91 9.25 16.56
CA SER A 82 3.21 8.17 15.84
C SER A 82 3.28 8.38 14.33
N SER A 83 3.16 9.61 13.84
CA SER A 83 3.27 9.94 12.41
C SER A 83 4.68 9.72 11.87
N ILE A 84 5.72 10.04 12.65
CA ILE A 84 7.11 9.77 12.27
C ILE A 84 7.37 8.26 12.19
N VAL A 85 6.90 7.51 13.18
CA VAL A 85 7.03 6.03 13.21
C VAL A 85 6.30 5.41 12.03
N ASP A 86 5.07 5.85 11.74
CA ASP A 86 4.30 5.38 10.57
C ASP A 86 5.03 5.67 9.26
N ALA A 87 5.50 6.90 9.06
CA ALA A 87 6.30 7.28 7.90
C ALA A 87 7.58 6.44 7.77
N GLY A 88 8.25 6.15 8.90
CA GLY A 88 9.43 5.28 8.95
C GLY A 88 9.12 3.87 8.45
N PHE A 89 8.04 3.26 8.91
CA PHE A 89 7.62 1.93 8.43
C PHE A 89 7.25 1.94 6.95
N GLN A 90 6.58 2.98 6.46
CA GLN A 90 6.27 3.12 5.04
C GLN A 90 7.54 3.21 4.19
N GLN A 91 8.53 4.00 4.60
CA GLN A 91 9.82 4.11 3.89
C GLN A 91 10.59 2.79 3.89
N LEU A 92 10.63 2.07 5.02
CA LEU A 92 11.27 0.75 5.08
C LEU A 92 10.59 -0.25 4.13
N ARG A 93 9.27 -0.29 4.11
CA ARG A 93 8.49 -1.07 3.16
C ARG A 93 8.90 -0.77 1.72
N ASP A 94 8.96 0.52 1.35
CA ASP A 94 9.24 0.95 0.00
C ASP A 94 10.67 0.57 -0.43
N VAL A 95 11.65 0.73 0.44
CA VAL A 95 13.06 0.33 0.19
C VAL A 95 13.18 -1.18 -0.02
N TRP A 96 12.56 -1.99 0.83
CA TRP A 96 12.61 -3.44 0.68
C TRP A 96 11.88 -3.90 -0.57
N PHE A 97 10.73 -3.31 -0.86
CA PHE A 97 9.94 -3.66 -2.04
C PHE A 97 10.59 -3.18 -3.35
N ALA A 98 11.30 -2.06 -3.37
CA ALA A 98 11.97 -1.55 -4.57
C ALA A 98 12.94 -2.59 -5.17
N SER A 99 13.64 -3.35 -4.33
CA SER A 99 14.54 -4.43 -4.78
C SER A 99 13.78 -5.58 -5.44
N VAL A 100 12.60 -5.92 -4.93
CA VAL A 100 11.74 -6.98 -5.47
C VAL A 100 11.14 -6.55 -6.81
N GLY A 101 10.58 -5.35 -6.86
CA GLY A 101 10.04 -4.75 -8.08
C GLY A 101 11.06 -4.63 -9.19
N GLY A 102 12.26 -4.14 -8.87
CA GLY A 102 13.36 -4.05 -9.83
C GLY A 102 13.81 -5.41 -10.37
N ASN A 103 13.80 -6.46 -9.54
CA ASN A 103 14.10 -7.82 -10.00
C ASN A 103 13.00 -8.37 -10.92
N ALA A 104 11.74 -8.17 -10.59
CA ALA A 104 10.62 -8.59 -11.42
C ALA A 104 10.67 -7.96 -12.82
N VAL A 105 10.91 -6.64 -12.88
CA VAL A 105 11.07 -5.90 -14.13
C VAL A 105 12.24 -6.44 -14.94
N ARG A 106 13.39 -6.70 -14.30
CA ARG A 106 14.59 -7.26 -14.97
C ARG A 106 14.33 -8.64 -15.55
N MET A 107 13.69 -9.53 -14.80
CA MET A 107 13.34 -10.87 -15.26
C MET A 107 12.41 -10.82 -16.48
N LEU A 108 11.39 -9.98 -16.41
CA LEU A 108 10.44 -9.84 -17.50
C LEU A 108 11.09 -9.24 -18.75
N ALA A 109 11.94 -8.22 -18.58
CA ALA A 109 12.70 -7.62 -19.69
C ALA A 109 13.61 -8.67 -20.35
N ALA A 110 14.33 -9.48 -19.55
CA ALA A 110 15.20 -10.54 -20.05
C ALA A 110 14.41 -11.62 -20.82
N GLN A 111 13.26 -12.06 -20.31
CA GLN A 111 12.41 -13.04 -20.99
C GLN A 111 11.84 -12.48 -22.29
N THR A 112 11.38 -11.23 -22.29
CA THR A 112 10.87 -10.55 -23.49
C THR A 112 11.98 -10.43 -24.53
N PHE A 113 13.18 -10.05 -24.13
CA PHE A 113 14.35 -9.95 -25.02
C PHE A 113 14.74 -11.30 -25.61
N ALA A 114 14.82 -12.33 -24.77
CA ALA A 114 15.12 -13.69 -25.22
C ALA A 114 14.04 -14.21 -26.23
N HIS A 115 12.75 -13.97 -25.93
CA HIS A 115 11.67 -14.32 -26.81
C HIS A 115 11.81 -13.63 -28.17
N LEU A 116 12.10 -12.35 -28.19
CA LEU A 116 12.28 -11.57 -29.42
C LEU A 116 13.48 -12.08 -30.24
N HIS A 117 14.60 -12.46 -29.59
CA HIS A 117 15.76 -13.02 -30.28
C HIS A 117 15.48 -14.37 -30.93
N ASN A 118 14.56 -15.14 -30.38
CA ASN A 118 14.13 -16.44 -30.91
C ASN A 118 13.11 -16.34 -32.04
N LEU A 119 12.67 -15.12 -32.39
CA LEU A 119 11.75 -14.93 -33.53
C LEU A 119 12.49 -15.07 -34.87
N SER A 120 11.76 -15.44 -35.91
CA SER A 120 12.32 -15.70 -37.25
C SER A 120 13.02 -14.46 -37.84
N LEU A 121 14.02 -14.68 -38.70
CA LEU A 121 14.71 -13.63 -39.44
C LEU A 121 13.74 -12.74 -40.25
N ARG A 122 12.67 -13.31 -40.78
CA ARG A 122 11.60 -12.59 -41.49
C ARG A 122 10.98 -11.50 -40.59
N TYR A 123 10.77 -11.79 -39.31
CA TYR A 123 10.25 -10.82 -38.34
C TYR A 123 11.24 -9.65 -38.15
N HIS A 124 12.53 -9.93 -38.00
CA HIS A 124 13.56 -8.92 -37.81
C HIS A 124 13.75 -8.03 -39.04
N LEU A 125 13.66 -8.58 -40.22
CA LEU A 125 13.79 -7.83 -41.48
C LEU A 125 12.54 -6.97 -41.77
N SER A 126 11.35 -7.35 -41.28
CA SER A 126 10.10 -6.61 -41.49
C SER A 126 9.90 -5.43 -40.55
N ARG A 127 10.70 -5.30 -39.50
CA ARG A 127 10.57 -4.28 -38.47
C ARG A 127 11.81 -3.40 -38.36
N ARG A 128 11.60 -2.09 -38.16
CA ARG A 128 12.70 -1.16 -37.85
C ARG A 128 13.17 -1.39 -36.41
N THR A 129 14.43 -1.73 -36.22
CA THR A 129 15.07 -2.09 -34.96
C THR A 129 14.88 -1.03 -33.87
N GLY A 130 14.91 0.26 -34.20
CA GLY A 130 14.69 1.35 -33.23
C GLY A 130 13.26 1.45 -32.70
N GLY A 131 12.26 0.99 -33.45
CA GLY A 131 10.87 0.94 -32.99
C GLY A 131 10.63 -0.15 -31.93
N LEU A 132 11.27 -1.30 -32.11
CA LEU A 132 11.16 -2.42 -31.20
C LEU A 132 11.75 -2.13 -29.82
N SER A 133 12.91 -1.51 -29.78
CA SER A 133 13.56 -1.08 -28.51
C SER A 133 12.67 -0.14 -27.70
N ARG A 134 12.03 0.84 -28.34
CA ARG A 134 11.09 1.75 -27.66
C ARG A 134 9.84 1.05 -27.12
N VAL A 135 9.32 0.05 -27.83
CA VAL A 135 8.16 -0.73 -27.37
C VAL A 135 8.52 -1.52 -26.12
N ILE A 136 9.70 -2.16 -26.10
CA ILE A 136 10.18 -2.92 -24.94
C ILE A 136 10.36 -1.98 -23.74
N GLU A 137 11.03 -0.84 -23.95
CA GLU A 137 11.26 0.12 -22.88
C GLU A 137 9.95 0.66 -22.29
N ARG A 138 9.00 1.05 -23.12
CA ARG A 138 7.67 1.51 -22.67
C ARG A 138 6.91 0.40 -21.95
N GLY A 139 6.94 -0.84 -22.47
CA GLY A 139 6.30 -1.99 -21.86
C GLY A 139 6.88 -2.28 -20.47
N THR A 140 8.20 -2.29 -20.36
CA THR A 140 8.91 -2.52 -19.09
C THR A 140 8.60 -1.43 -18.05
N LYS A 141 8.63 -0.15 -18.43
CA LYS A 141 8.22 0.96 -17.57
C LYS A 141 6.75 0.88 -17.16
N GLY A 142 5.87 0.52 -18.08
CA GLY A 142 4.45 0.33 -17.79
C GLY A 142 4.22 -0.74 -16.73
N ILE A 143 4.91 -1.86 -16.84
CA ILE A 143 4.83 -2.96 -15.87
C ILE A 143 5.41 -2.53 -14.51
N GLU A 144 6.56 -1.87 -14.48
CA GLU A 144 7.13 -1.32 -13.25
C GLU A 144 6.12 -0.42 -12.54
N THR A 145 5.49 0.48 -13.26
CA THR A 145 4.49 1.40 -12.72
C THR A 145 3.29 0.65 -12.14
N ILE A 146 2.76 -0.34 -12.86
CA ILE A 146 1.63 -1.16 -12.41
C ILE A 146 2.00 -1.94 -11.14
N VAL A 147 3.15 -2.62 -11.15
CA VAL A 147 3.63 -3.41 -10.00
C VAL A 147 3.79 -2.50 -8.78
N ARG A 148 4.46 -1.38 -8.95
CA ARG A 148 4.66 -0.38 -7.89
C ARG A 148 3.32 0.12 -7.35
N PHE A 149 2.39 0.51 -8.23
CA PHE A 149 1.09 1.04 -7.84
C PHE A 149 0.25 -0.01 -7.08
N VAL A 150 0.17 -1.23 -7.58
CA VAL A 150 -0.61 -2.30 -6.94
C VAL A 150 -0.07 -2.62 -5.56
N VAL A 151 1.25 -2.75 -5.41
CA VAL A 151 1.84 -3.19 -4.14
C VAL A 151 1.98 -2.07 -3.13
N LEU A 152 2.40 -0.87 -3.57
CA LEU A 152 2.65 0.22 -2.63
C LEU A 152 1.40 1.05 -2.31
N ASN A 153 0.38 1.02 -3.17
CA ASN A 153 -0.85 1.78 -2.95
C ASN A 153 -2.06 0.87 -2.74
N THR A 154 -2.35 -0.04 -3.68
CA THR A 154 -3.59 -0.84 -3.65
C THR A 154 -3.57 -1.85 -2.49
N ALA A 155 -2.47 -2.57 -2.28
CA ALA A 155 -2.38 -3.57 -1.22
C ALA A 155 -2.51 -2.95 0.19
N PRO A 156 -1.82 -1.85 0.55
CA PRO A 156 -2.03 -1.15 1.82
C PRO A 156 -3.47 -0.71 2.05
N THR A 157 -4.11 -0.15 1.01
CA THR A 157 -5.50 0.31 1.09
C THR A 157 -6.46 -0.85 1.36
N LEU A 158 -6.27 -2.00 0.73
CA LEU A 158 -7.08 -3.19 0.99
C LEU A 158 -6.91 -3.69 2.43
N VAL A 159 -5.68 -3.73 2.93
CA VAL A 159 -5.39 -4.10 4.32
C VAL A 159 -6.07 -3.13 5.29
N GLU A 160 -5.97 -1.83 5.04
CA GLU A 160 -6.62 -0.80 5.86
C GLU A 160 -8.14 -0.98 5.87
N PHE A 161 -8.74 -1.25 4.72
CA PHE A 161 -10.17 -1.51 4.59
C PHE A 161 -10.62 -2.70 5.45
N VAL A 162 -9.85 -3.78 5.44
CA VAL A 162 -10.13 -4.98 6.26
C VAL A 162 -9.98 -4.65 7.74
N VAL A 163 -8.90 -3.99 8.15
CA VAL A 163 -8.65 -3.62 9.55
C VAL A 163 -9.74 -2.70 10.09
N VAL A 164 -10.07 -1.64 9.36
CA VAL A 164 -11.15 -0.71 9.74
C VAL A 164 -12.49 -1.42 9.79
N GLY A 165 -12.80 -2.28 8.83
CA GLY A 165 -14.01 -3.09 8.82
C GLY A 165 -14.15 -3.97 10.07
N VAL A 166 -13.07 -4.68 10.45
CA VAL A 166 -13.05 -5.51 11.67
C VAL A 166 -13.27 -4.65 12.91
N ILE A 167 -12.62 -3.50 13.02
CA ILE A 167 -12.78 -2.60 14.17
C ILE A 167 -14.20 -2.06 14.26
N LEU A 168 -14.80 -1.66 13.14
CA LEU A 168 -16.18 -1.18 13.12
C LEU A 168 -17.17 -2.26 13.59
N ILE A 169 -17.01 -3.49 13.13
CA ILE A 169 -17.86 -4.60 13.55
C ILE A 169 -17.71 -4.85 15.06
N THR A 170 -16.50 -4.86 15.58
CA THR A 170 -16.23 -5.21 16.98
C THR A 170 -16.68 -4.12 17.96
N LEU A 171 -16.54 -2.85 17.60
CA LEU A 171 -16.87 -1.72 18.49
C LEU A 171 -18.28 -1.18 18.32
N PHE A 172 -18.81 -1.17 17.11
CA PHE A 172 -20.06 -0.49 16.76
C PHE A 172 -21.13 -1.42 16.18
N GLY A 173 -20.77 -2.69 15.93
CA GLY A 173 -21.68 -3.68 15.37
C GLY A 173 -21.83 -3.60 13.84
N VAL A 174 -22.55 -4.57 13.29
CA VAL A 174 -22.66 -4.80 11.84
C VAL A 174 -23.38 -3.65 11.10
N SER A 175 -24.25 -2.90 11.80
CA SER A 175 -25.00 -1.78 11.21
C SER A 175 -24.09 -0.68 10.65
N PHE A 176 -22.96 -0.40 11.32
CA PHE A 176 -21.98 0.59 10.86
C PHE A 176 -21.22 0.14 9.62
N LEU A 177 -20.98 -1.17 9.48
CA LEU A 177 -20.39 -1.73 8.25
C LEU A 177 -21.32 -1.49 7.04
N GLY A 178 -22.63 -1.58 7.23
CA GLY A 178 -23.63 -1.26 6.20
C GLY A 178 -23.52 0.20 5.73
N VAL A 179 -23.42 1.14 6.67
CA VAL A 179 -23.23 2.57 6.34
C VAL A 179 -21.92 2.79 5.58
N LEU A 180 -20.82 2.17 6.03
CA LEU A 180 -19.53 2.25 5.34
C LEU A 180 -19.62 1.72 3.90
N ALA A 181 -20.25 0.56 3.71
CA ALA A 181 -20.41 -0.05 2.39
C ALA A 181 -21.24 0.86 1.45
N VAL A 182 -22.35 1.40 1.92
CA VAL A 182 -23.18 2.35 1.14
C VAL A 182 -22.37 3.59 0.76
N THR A 183 -21.61 4.16 1.69
CA THR A 183 -20.77 5.34 1.44
C THR A 183 -19.71 5.06 0.37
N VAL A 184 -19.04 3.91 0.46
CA VAL A 184 -18.02 3.52 -0.52
C VAL A 184 -18.62 3.30 -1.91
N VAL A 185 -19.76 2.61 -1.99
CA VAL A 185 -20.46 2.38 -3.27
C VAL A 185 -20.92 3.70 -3.88
N ALA A 186 -21.51 4.61 -3.07
CA ALA A 186 -21.92 5.93 -3.52
C ALA A 186 -20.73 6.76 -4.01
N TYR A 187 -19.60 6.74 -3.31
CA TYR A 187 -18.38 7.41 -3.71
C TYR A 187 -17.83 6.86 -5.03
N LEU A 188 -17.75 5.55 -5.18
CA LEU A 188 -17.28 4.92 -6.42
C LEU A 188 -18.21 5.25 -7.59
N TRP A 189 -19.52 5.17 -7.38
CA TRP A 189 -20.49 5.53 -8.40
C TRP A 189 -20.35 6.99 -8.86
N PHE A 190 -20.24 7.91 -7.88
CA PHE A 190 -20.03 9.33 -8.18
C PHE A 190 -18.73 9.57 -8.93
N THR A 191 -17.62 8.96 -8.49
CA THR A 191 -16.31 9.10 -9.12
C THR A 191 -16.32 8.60 -10.56
N ILE A 192 -16.91 7.43 -10.81
CA ILE A 192 -17.02 6.88 -12.16
C ILE A 192 -17.89 7.79 -13.05
N LYS A 193 -18.99 8.32 -12.51
CA LYS A 193 -19.89 9.21 -13.26
C LYS A 193 -19.27 10.58 -13.55
N ALA A 194 -18.44 11.10 -12.65
CA ALA A 194 -17.76 12.38 -12.83
C ALA A 194 -16.52 12.27 -13.76
N SER A 195 -15.98 11.05 -13.93
CA SER A 195 -14.83 10.78 -14.80
C SER A 195 -15.20 10.48 -16.27
N ASN A 196 -16.48 10.24 -16.56
CA ASN A 196 -17.04 10.06 -17.91
C ASN A 196 -17.71 11.34 -18.39
#